data_b2c5b4e3eacfdac1117fda82b32eae91
#
_entry.id   b2c5b4e3eacfdac1117fda82b32eae91
#
_cell.length_a   1.000
_cell.length_b   1.000
_cell.length_c   1.000
_cell.angle_alpha   90.00
_cell.angle_beta   90.00
_cell.angle_gamma   90.00
#
_symmetry.space_group_name_H-M   'P 1'
#
loop_
_entity.id
_entity.type
_entity.pdbx_description
1 polymer ?
#
loop_
_entity_poly.entity_id
_entity_poly.type
_entity_poly.pdbx_seq_one_letter_code
_entity_poly.pdbx_strand_id
1 'polypeptide(L)'
;MSLKSILAAVVAGAMLAAGGAQAQEKTKIRFTLDWKYQGIHAFAFWAKEKGYFDAEGLDVSIDQGTGSAATVTRIASGAYDAGFGDVNAIIQLAGTKPGEQPKMVYMMYNKPPFALITKASGPIKSFKDVVGHKLGTPAGGAAGQLFPALAKANGIDPATVPVVNMAPNLQEQMLLTDQVDFSAIFTVTSYINLIGMKVDPDKDIRWMFYSDLGLDLYSNGIMVSEKLLRENPKAVAGLVKALNRALIETAQQPDEAIAMMMKVEPLLNADLEKKRLLYAVKTHFVSPETDEIGIGAIKPERMSKAIATLVETYKLPNTPTVADVFDSSFLPPKSARQLKLAM
;
A
#
# COMPACT_ATOMS: atom_id res chain seq x y z
N MET A 1 -18.51 8.56 -69.57
CA MET A 1 -18.83 8.39 -68.15
C MET A 1 -19.53 9.65 -67.70
N SER A 2 -20.77 9.56 -67.17
CA SER A 2 -21.57 10.73 -66.84
C SER A 2 -21.18 11.28 -65.47
N LEU A 3 -21.30 12.60 -65.31
CA LEU A 3 -21.01 13.33 -64.05
C LEU A 3 -21.71 12.72 -62.83
N LYS A 4 -22.85 12.07 -63.07
CA LYS A 4 -23.63 11.33 -62.04
C LYS A 4 -22.94 10.08 -61.50
N SER A 5 -22.13 9.40 -62.32
CA SER A 5 -21.38 8.20 -61.90
C SER A 5 -20.15 8.54 -61.06
N ILE A 6 -19.57 9.71 -61.26
CA ILE A 6 -18.41 10.19 -60.47
C ILE A 6 -18.88 10.66 -59.07
N LEU A 7 -20.06 11.31 -58.99
CA LEU A 7 -20.61 11.77 -57.70
C LEU A 7 -21.02 10.58 -56.77
N ALA A 8 -21.54 9.49 -57.34
CA ALA A 8 -21.91 8.29 -56.60
C ALA A 8 -20.69 7.54 -56.03
N ALA A 9 -19.56 7.56 -56.77
CA ALA A 9 -18.32 6.90 -56.29
C ALA A 9 -17.63 7.69 -55.13
N VAL A 10 -17.74 9.04 -55.13
CA VAL A 10 -17.18 9.90 -54.07
C VAL A 10 -18.01 9.80 -52.78
N VAL A 11 -19.35 9.68 -52.86
CA VAL A 11 -20.21 9.51 -51.70
C VAL A 11 -20.06 8.10 -51.05
N ALA A 12 -19.87 7.05 -51.86
CA ALA A 12 -19.61 5.71 -51.35
C ALA A 12 -18.23 5.57 -50.71
N GLY A 13 -17.21 6.30 -51.16
CA GLY A 13 -15.88 6.37 -50.56
C GLY A 13 -15.85 7.11 -49.22
N ALA A 14 -16.68 8.14 -49.05
CA ALA A 14 -16.77 8.89 -47.80
C ALA A 14 -17.53 8.15 -46.70
N MET A 15 -18.42 7.22 -47.01
CA MET A 15 -19.14 6.39 -45.99
C MET A 15 -18.30 5.21 -45.47
N LEU A 16 -17.26 4.78 -46.20
CA LEU A 16 -16.34 3.73 -45.76
C LEU A 16 -15.22 4.25 -44.81
N ALA A 17 -14.96 5.58 -44.83
CA ALA A 17 -14.00 6.21 -43.91
C ALA A 17 -14.58 6.58 -42.55
N ALA A 18 -15.91 6.47 -42.37
CA ALA A 18 -16.58 6.53 -41.06
C ALA A 18 -16.60 5.15 -40.39
N GLY A 19 -15.52 4.38 -40.52
CA GLY A 19 -15.23 3.19 -39.73
C GLY A 19 -15.18 3.64 -38.25
N GLY A 20 -16.27 3.40 -37.54
CA GLY A 20 -16.45 3.82 -36.16
C GLY A 20 -15.20 3.52 -35.34
N ALA A 21 -14.65 4.54 -34.71
CA ALA A 21 -13.79 4.35 -33.58
C ALA A 21 -14.64 3.61 -32.53
N GLN A 22 -14.62 2.29 -32.63
CA GLN A 22 -15.22 1.44 -31.60
C GLN A 22 -14.48 1.79 -30.33
N ALA A 23 -15.13 2.53 -29.44
CA ALA A 23 -14.55 2.86 -28.15
C ALA A 23 -14.11 1.52 -27.54
N GLN A 24 -12.80 1.31 -27.50
CA GLN A 24 -12.24 0.07 -26.93
C GLN A 24 -12.78 -0.06 -25.52
N GLU A 25 -13.50 -1.15 -25.23
CA GLU A 25 -14.07 -1.39 -23.90
C GLU A 25 -12.93 -1.35 -22.88
N LYS A 26 -13.09 -0.48 -21.86
CA LYS A 26 -12.07 -0.32 -20.82
C LYS A 26 -11.93 -1.59 -20.00
N THR A 27 -10.70 -1.94 -19.64
CA THR A 27 -10.43 -3.04 -18.74
C THR A 27 -10.89 -2.65 -17.33
N LYS A 28 -11.85 -3.40 -16.78
CA LYS A 28 -12.35 -3.19 -15.43
C LYS A 28 -11.36 -3.75 -14.42
N ILE A 29 -11.00 -2.96 -13.42
CA ILE A 29 -10.10 -3.33 -12.32
C ILE A 29 -10.75 -2.99 -10.99
N ARG A 30 -10.96 -3.99 -10.14
CA ARG A 30 -11.36 -3.81 -8.75
C ARG A 30 -10.09 -3.63 -7.92
N PHE A 31 -9.91 -2.42 -7.38
CA PHE A 31 -8.74 -2.05 -6.58
C PHE A 31 -9.14 -1.91 -5.11
N THR A 32 -8.47 -2.62 -4.21
CA THR A 32 -8.67 -2.48 -2.77
C THR A 32 -7.52 -1.71 -2.13
N LEU A 33 -7.84 -0.74 -1.29
CA LEU A 33 -6.87 -0.11 -0.40
C LEU A 33 -6.57 -1.04 0.79
N ASP A 34 -5.57 -0.68 1.55
CA ASP A 34 -5.12 -1.40 2.74
C ASP A 34 -5.93 -1.05 4.00
N TRP A 35 -6.53 0.13 4.02
CA TRP A 35 -7.17 0.71 5.22
C TRP A 35 -8.39 1.54 4.88
N LYS A 36 -8.99 2.14 5.93
CA LYS A 36 -10.00 3.19 5.79
C LYS A 36 -9.43 4.37 5.01
N TYR A 37 -10.29 5.12 4.33
CA TYR A 37 -9.85 6.28 3.55
C TYR A 37 -9.07 7.26 4.41
N GLN A 38 -7.91 7.65 3.93
CA GLN A 38 -6.97 8.58 4.56
C GLN A 38 -6.25 9.38 3.46
N GLY A 39 -5.65 10.50 3.83
CA GLY A 39 -4.93 11.37 2.88
C GLY A 39 -3.82 10.67 2.10
N ILE A 40 -3.20 9.64 2.67
CA ILE A 40 -2.20 8.81 1.97
C ILE A 40 -2.76 8.07 0.76
N HIS A 41 -4.06 7.85 0.70
CA HIS A 41 -4.74 7.16 -0.41
C HIS A 41 -5.11 8.12 -1.55
N ALA A 42 -4.81 9.41 -1.41
CA ALA A 42 -5.14 10.42 -2.42
C ALA A 42 -4.61 10.05 -3.81
N PHE A 43 -3.48 9.37 -3.92
CA PHE A 43 -2.91 8.94 -5.20
C PHE A 43 -3.88 8.11 -6.05
N ALA A 44 -4.66 7.22 -5.45
CA ALA A 44 -5.59 6.35 -6.17
C ALA A 44 -6.80 7.14 -6.71
N PHE A 45 -7.35 8.03 -5.88
CA PHE A 45 -8.48 8.87 -6.27
C PHE A 45 -8.07 10.00 -7.21
N TRP A 46 -6.85 10.54 -7.07
CA TRP A 46 -6.27 11.51 -7.99
C TRP A 46 -6.12 10.93 -9.38
N ALA A 47 -5.61 9.70 -9.49
CA ALA A 47 -5.51 9.02 -10.79
C ALA A 47 -6.88 8.89 -11.47
N LYS A 48 -7.94 8.62 -10.70
CA LYS A 48 -9.31 8.54 -11.20
C LYS A 48 -9.86 9.91 -11.61
N GLU A 49 -9.78 10.89 -10.74
CA GLU A 49 -10.31 12.26 -10.96
C GLU A 49 -9.62 12.95 -12.14
N LYS A 50 -8.30 12.77 -12.29
CA LYS A 50 -7.53 13.35 -13.40
C LYS A 50 -7.63 12.53 -14.70
N GLY A 51 -8.40 11.45 -14.74
CA GLY A 51 -8.59 10.62 -15.91
C GLY A 51 -7.37 9.79 -16.33
N TYR A 52 -6.41 9.55 -15.42
CA TYR A 52 -5.20 8.80 -15.76
C TYR A 52 -5.47 7.33 -16.04
N PHE A 53 -6.43 6.74 -15.34
CA PHE A 53 -6.88 5.39 -15.63
C PHE A 53 -7.55 5.33 -17.00
N ASP A 54 -8.40 6.30 -17.30
CA ASP A 54 -9.10 6.41 -18.58
C ASP A 54 -8.12 6.50 -19.76
N ALA A 55 -7.06 7.30 -19.60
CA ALA A 55 -6.01 7.46 -20.62
C ALA A 55 -5.24 6.15 -20.91
N GLU A 56 -5.21 5.22 -19.93
CA GLU A 56 -4.61 3.89 -20.09
C GLU A 56 -5.65 2.81 -20.45
N GLY A 57 -6.90 3.19 -20.76
CA GLY A 57 -7.97 2.26 -21.13
C GLY A 57 -8.48 1.43 -19.93
N LEU A 58 -8.43 1.96 -18.73
CA LEU A 58 -8.84 1.30 -17.49
C LEU A 58 -10.09 1.93 -16.91
N ASP A 59 -10.97 1.08 -16.33
CA ASP A 59 -12.07 1.47 -15.47
C ASP A 59 -11.82 0.91 -14.06
N VAL A 60 -11.38 1.76 -13.13
CA VAL A 60 -10.93 1.34 -11.81
C VAL A 60 -11.95 1.71 -10.74
N SER A 61 -12.50 0.70 -10.07
CA SER A 61 -13.23 0.86 -8.81
C SER A 61 -12.27 0.79 -7.63
N ILE A 62 -12.46 1.64 -6.61
CA ILE A 62 -11.55 1.76 -5.47
C ILE A 62 -12.34 1.59 -4.19
N ASP A 63 -12.00 0.56 -3.40
CA ASP A 63 -12.63 0.25 -2.12
C ASP A 63 -11.64 0.33 -0.96
N GLN A 64 -12.14 0.71 0.22
CA GLN A 64 -11.34 0.71 1.44
C GLN A 64 -11.02 -0.71 1.92
N GLY A 65 -9.91 -0.81 2.66
CA GLY A 65 -9.42 -2.04 3.26
C GLY A 65 -9.70 -2.17 4.76
N THR A 66 -9.24 -3.30 5.30
CA THR A 66 -9.33 -3.65 6.73
C THR A 66 -8.00 -4.10 7.30
N GLY A 67 -6.91 -3.90 6.57
CA GLY A 67 -5.54 -4.28 6.94
C GLY A 67 -4.70 -4.58 5.70
N SER A 68 -3.46 -4.13 5.69
CA SER A 68 -2.56 -4.27 4.54
C SER A 68 -2.19 -5.74 4.23
N ALA A 69 -2.14 -6.60 5.24
CA ALA A 69 -2.00 -8.04 5.02
C ALA A 69 -3.30 -8.67 4.47
N ALA A 70 -4.47 -8.17 4.90
CA ALA A 70 -5.76 -8.64 4.38
C ALA A 70 -5.94 -8.32 2.88
N THR A 71 -5.29 -7.28 2.35
CA THR A 71 -5.29 -6.98 0.91
C THR A 71 -4.78 -8.15 0.08
N VAL A 72 -3.72 -8.82 0.53
CA VAL A 72 -3.16 -10.01 -0.15
C VAL A 72 -4.20 -11.12 -0.26
N THR A 73 -4.90 -11.41 0.84
CA THR A 73 -5.97 -12.44 0.85
C THR A 73 -7.12 -12.07 -0.07
N ARG A 74 -7.53 -10.81 -0.12
CA ARG A 74 -8.60 -10.32 -1.00
C ARG A 74 -8.26 -10.50 -2.48
N ILE A 75 -7.01 -10.25 -2.87
CA ILE A 75 -6.55 -10.40 -4.25
C ILE A 75 -6.36 -11.89 -4.58
N ALA A 76 -5.72 -12.66 -3.71
CA ALA A 76 -5.52 -14.10 -3.89
C ALA A 76 -6.85 -14.87 -4.04
N SER A 77 -7.90 -14.46 -3.32
CA SER A 77 -9.24 -15.05 -3.46
C SER A 77 -9.99 -14.66 -4.74
N GLY A 78 -9.46 -13.73 -5.54
CA GLY A 78 -10.11 -13.19 -6.74
C GLY A 78 -11.23 -12.18 -6.44
N ALA A 79 -11.41 -11.74 -5.19
CA ALA A 79 -12.36 -10.68 -4.85
C ALA A 79 -11.95 -9.33 -5.45
N TYR A 80 -10.65 -9.10 -5.59
CA TYR A 80 -10.04 -7.90 -6.19
C TYR A 80 -8.99 -8.31 -7.21
N ASP A 81 -8.74 -7.42 -8.18
CA ASP A 81 -7.79 -7.64 -9.27
C ASP A 81 -6.44 -7.00 -8.96
N ALA A 82 -6.44 -5.93 -8.18
CA ALA A 82 -5.27 -5.19 -7.73
C ALA A 82 -5.53 -4.54 -6.36
N GLY A 83 -4.47 -4.02 -5.73
CA GLY A 83 -4.62 -3.30 -4.47
C GLY A 83 -3.33 -2.69 -3.95
N PHE A 84 -3.47 -1.99 -2.85
CA PHE A 84 -2.38 -1.44 -2.05
C PHE A 84 -2.25 -2.24 -0.76
N GLY A 85 -1.11 -2.90 -0.52
CA GLY A 85 -0.96 -3.78 0.63
C GLY A 85 0.48 -4.21 0.87
N ASP A 86 0.69 -5.08 1.86
CA ASP A 86 1.99 -5.42 2.42
C ASP A 86 2.68 -6.58 1.69
N VAL A 87 3.93 -6.37 1.25
CA VAL A 87 4.74 -7.37 0.55
C VAL A 87 5.10 -8.57 1.46
N ASN A 88 5.20 -8.35 2.77
CA ASN A 88 5.56 -9.42 3.69
C ASN A 88 4.46 -10.49 3.79
N ALA A 89 3.19 -10.10 3.61
CA ALA A 89 2.09 -11.05 3.50
C ALA A 89 2.11 -11.81 2.15
N ILE A 90 2.61 -11.19 1.07
CA ILE A 90 2.88 -11.90 -0.19
C ILE A 90 3.95 -12.98 0.03
N ILE A 91 5.05 -12.63 0.70
CA ILE A 91 6.14 -13.59 1.02
C ILE A 91 5.60 -14.78 1.83
N GLN A 92 4.79 -14.51 2.86
CA GLN A 92 4.20 -15.57 3.69
C GLN A 92 3.26 -16.49 2.88
N LEU A 93 2.41 -15.91 2.01
CA LEU A 93 1.54 -16.69 1.16
C LEU A 93 2.34 -17.50 0.14
N ALA A 94 3.32 -16.92 -0.52
CA ALA A 94 4.20 -17.61 -1.47
C ALA A 94 4.98 -18.76 -0.80
N GLY A 95 5.40 -18.58 0.45
CA GLY A 95 6.08 -19.62 1.21
C GLY A 95 5.18 -20.76 1.68
N THR A 96 3.87 -20.51 1.84
CA THR A 96 2.90 -21.55 2.26
C THR A 96 2.17 -22.17 1.09
N LYS A 97 1.83 -21.38 0.07
CA LYS A 97 1.05 -21.76 -1.10
C LYS A 97 1.62 -21.12 -2.37
N PRO A 98 2.73 -21.66 -2.89
CA PRO A 98 3.36 -21.12 -4.09
C PRO A 98 2.41 -21.04 -5.28
N GLY A 99 2.39 -19.90 -5.96
CA GLY A 99 1.53 -19.65 -7.13
C GLY A 99 0.13 -19.08 -6.80
N GLU A 100 -0.28 -19.03 -5.52
CA GLU A 100 -1.54 -18.40 -5.12
C GLU A 100 -1.37 -16.91 -4.72
N GLN A 101 -0.13 -16.45 -4.50
CA GLN A 101 0.14 -15.08 -4.08
C GLN A 101 -0.05 -14.07 -5.20
N PRO A 102 -0.52 -12.83 -4.91
CA PRO A 102 -0.41 -11.72 -5.86
C PRO A 102 1.05 -11.31 -6.06
N LYS A 103 1.31 -10.50 -7.08
CA LYS A 103 2.62 -9.95 -7.40
C LYS A 103 2.69 -8.48 -7.04
N MET A 104 3.69 -8.07 -6.26
CA MET A 104 4.00 -6.65 -6.06
C MET A 104 4.65 -6.11 -7.34
N VAL A 105 4.15 -4.98 -7.86
CA VAL A 105 4.63 -4.36 -9.10
C VAL A 105 5.14 -2.93 -8.90
N TYR A 106 4.94 -2.37 -7.69
CA TYR A 106 5.41 -1.02 -7.34
C TYR A 106 5.53 -0.88 -5.82
N MET A 107 6.74 -0.69 -5.29
CA MET A 107 7.00 -0.54 -3.86
C MET A 107 6.82 0.93 -3.45
N MET A 108 5.82 1.23 -2.62
CA MET A 108 5.57 2.60 -2.17
C MET A 108 6.22 2.90 -0.83
N TYR A 109 6.08 2.02 0.16
CA TYR A 109 6.71 2.17 1.47
C TYR A 109 8.10 1.57 1.47
N ASN A 110 9.07 2.35 1.05
CA ASN A 110 10.48 1.98 1.07
C ASN A 110 11.01 1.85 2.51
N LYS A 111 10.60 2.76 3.42
CA LYS A 111 10.81 2.61 4.86
C LYS A 111 9.55 2.05 5.51
N PRO A 112 9.66 0.95 6.29
CA PRO A 112 8.49 0.31 6.87
C PRO A 112 7.84 1.22 7.92
N PRO A 113 6.49 1.29 7.96
CA PRO A 113 5.76 2.08 8.95
C PRO A 113 5.48 1.31 10.24
N PHE A 114 6.10 0.15 10.44
CA PHE A 114 5.78 -0.74 11.56
C PHE A 114 6.37 -0.24 12.87
N ALA A 115 5.52 -0.09 13.87
CA ALA A 115 5.94 0.19 15.23
C ALA A 115 5.00 -0.48 16.25
N LEU A 116 5.52 -0.66 17.45
CA LEU A 116 4.71 -0.84 18.64
C LEU A 116 4.59 0.50 19.36
N ILE A 117 3.42 0.76 19.91
CA ILE A 117 3.18 1.93 20.75
C ILE A 117 2.64 1.52 22.12
N THR A 118 3.06 2.23 23.14
CA THR A 118 2.53 2.14 24.52
C THR A 118 2.49 3.52 25.15
N LYS A 119 1.71 3.72 26.21
CA LYS A 119 1.73 4.99 26.93
C LYS A 119 3.10 5.22 27.56
N ALA A 120 3.66 6.43 27.42
CA ALA A 120 4.98 6.77 27.96
C ALA A 120 5.01 6.63 29.50
N SER A 121 3.88 6.88 30.17
CA SER A 121 3.69 6.68 31.62
C SER A 121 3.50 5.21 32.03
N GLY A 122 3.20 4.31 31.06
CA GLY A 122 2.89 2.89 31.31
C GLY A 122 4.09 2.06 31.79
N PRO A 123 3.88 0.78 32.13
CA PRO A 123 4.93 -0.11 32.65
C PRO A 123 5.94 -0.54 31.57
N ILE A 124 5.55 -0.60 30.30
CA ILE A 124 6.40 -1.04 29.18
C ILE A 124 7.38 0.08 28.84
N LYS A 125 8.66 -0.08 29.17
CA LYS A 125 9.73 0.89 28.94
C LYS A 125 10.63 0.48 27.76
N SER A 126 10.69 -0.81 27.48
CA SER A 126 11.48 -1.41 26.41
C SER A 126 10.71 -2.58 25.76
N PHE A 127 11.21 -3.09 24.66
CA PHE A 127 10.59 -4.24 24.00
C PHE A 127 10.63 -5.52 24.85
N LYS A 128 11.57 -5.64 25.79
CA LYS A 128 11.64 -6.79 26.72
C LYS A 128 10.49 -6.83 27.71
N ASP A 129 9.86 -5.71 27.97
CA ASP A 129 8.79 -5.59 28.96
C ASP A 129 7.41 -6.03 28.41
N VAL A 130 7.32 -6.43 27.12
CA VAL A 130 6.03 -6.82 26.51
C VAL A 130 5.50 -8.18 26.98
N VAL A 131 6.35 -9.01 27.59
CA VAL A 131 5.98 -10.35 28.07
C VAL A 131 4.87 -10.27 29.12
N GLY A 132 3.78 -11.01 28.91
CA GLY A 132 2.60 -11.01 29.77
C GLY A 132 1.65 -9.83 29.56
N HIS A 133 2.02 -8.84 28.74
CA HIS A 133 1.19 -7.68 28.42
C HIS A 133 0.33 -7.90 27.17
N LYS A 134 -0.85 -7.28 27.11
CA LYS A 134 -1.82 -7.43 26.02
C LYS A 134 -1.44 -6.59 24.79
N LEU A 135 -1.19 -7.25 23.68
CA LEU A 135 -0.99 -6.63 22.37
C LEU A 135 -2.34 -6.37 21.69
N GLY A 136 -2.64 -5.12 21.36
CA GLY A 136 -3.77 -4.74 20.53
C GLY A 136 -3.40 -4.66 19.04
N THR A 137 -4.19 -5.28 18.16
CA THR A 137 -3.98 -5.18 16.71
C THR A 137 -5.22 -5.63 15.93
N PRO A 138 -5.51 -5.06 14.75
CA PRO A 138 -6.49 -5.64 13.83
C PRO A 138 -5.96 -6.96 13.26
N ALA A 139 -6.84 -7.94 13.11
CA ALA A 139 -6.46 -9.27 12.59
C ALA A 139 -5.81 -9.23 11.19
N GLY A 140 -6.23 -8.28 10.33
CA GLY A 140 -5.65 -8.05 8.99
C GLY A 140 -4.49 -7.06 8.96
N GLY A 141 -4.03 -6.55 10.10
CA GLY A 141 -2.95 -5.56 10.20
C GLY A 141 -1.57 -6.19 10.04
N ALA A 142 -0.75 -5.70 9.09
CA ALA A 142 0.57 -6.27 8.85
C ALA A 142 1.52 -6.16 10.06
N ALA A 143 1.50 -5.05 10.80
CA ALA A 143 2.33 -4.90 11.99
C ALA A 143 2.04 -5.99 13.04
N GLY A 144 0.75 -6.28 13.29
CA GLY A 144 0.36 -7.37 14.20
C GLY A 144 0.76 -8.74 13.68
N GLN A 145 0.60 -8.99 12.40
CA GLN A 145 1.01 -10.26 11.78
C GLN A 145 2.53 -10.45 11.77
N LEU A 146 3.31 -9.38 11.73
CA LEU A 146 4.78 -9.42 11.81
C LEU A 146 5.31 -9.45 13.26
N PHE A 147 4.45 -9.23 14.27
CA PHE A 147 4.87 -9.24 15.67
C PHE A 147 5.55 -10.55 16.08
N PRO A 148 5.08 -11.76 15.69
CA PRO A 148 5.80 -13.00 16.03
C PRO A 148 7.23 -13.04 15.48
N ALA A 149 7.48 -12.46 14.30
CA ALA A 149 8.83 -12.35 13.74
C ALA A 149 9.70 -11.42 14.58
N LEU A 150 9.16 -10.26 14.94
CA LEU A 150 9.83 -9.28 15.78
C LEU A 150 10.18 -9.89 17.16
N ALA A 151 9.22 -10.56 17.81
CA ALA A 151 9.40 -11.20 19.10
C ALA A 151 10.53 -12.22 19.08
N LYS A 152 10.49 -13.15 18.11
CA LYS A 152 11.54 -14.19 17.96
C LYS A 152 12.92 -13.60 17.66
N ALA A 153 13.01 -12.61 16.79
CA ALA A 153 14.27 -11.93 16.48
C ALA A 153 14.91 -11.28 17.72
N ASN A 154 14.10 -10.97 18.73
CA ASN A 154 14.55 -10.37 19.98
C ASN A 154 14.55 -11.36 21.17
N GLY A 155 14.44 -12.66 20.92
CA GLY A 155 14.50 -13.70 21.95
C GLY A 155 13.27 -13.79 22.83
N ILE A 156 12.12 -13.26 22.40
CA ILE A 156 10.84 -13.34 23.07
C ILE A 156 9.98 -14.43 22.42
N ASP A 157 9.41 -15.32 23.24
CA ASP A 157 8.39 -16.25 22.77
C ASP A 157 7.08 -15.47 22.53
N PRO A 158 6.58 -15.38 21.30
CA PRO A 158 5.34 -14.64 21.01
C PRO A 158 4.12 -15.23 21.73
N ALA A 159 4.12 -16.49 22.13
CA ALA A 159 3.04 -17.10 22.91
C ALA A 159 2.89 -16.51 24.31
N THR A 160 3.90 -15.83 24.82
CA THR A 160 3.85 -15.13 26.12
C THR A 160 3.12 -13.78 26.05
N VAL A 161 2.70 -13.34 24.85
CA VAL A 161 2.05 -12.06 24.63
C VAL A 161 0.60 -12.31 24.18
N PRO A 162 -0.40 -12.08 25.06
CA PRO A 162 -1.81 -12.21 24.69
C PRO A 162 -2.19 -11.19 23.59
N VAL A 163 -2.83 -11.65 22.53
CA VAL A 163 -3.28 -10.79 21.40
C VAL A 163 -4.77 -10.48 21.53
N VAL A 164 -5.12 -9.20 21.51
CA VAL A 164 -6.49 -8.70 21.48
C VAL A 164 -6.78 -8.15 20.07
N ASN A 165 -7.64 -8.85 19.34
CA ASN A 165 -8.10 -8.38 18.04
C ASN A 165 -9.13 -7.27 18.19
N MET A 166 -9.00 -6.24 17.35
CA MET A 166 -9.88 -5.08 17.37
C MET A 166 -10.20 -4.56 15.96
N ALA A 167 -11.22 -3.72 15.87
CA ALA A 167 -11.48 -2.99 14.63
C ALA A 167 -10.39 -1.95 14.37
N PRO A 168 -10.04 -1.68 13.09
CA PRO A 168 -8.98 -0.75 12.72
C PRO A 168 -9.03 0.65 13.36
N ASN A 169 -10.23 1.18 13.57
CA ASN A 169 -10.46 2.51 14.12
C ASN A 169 -10.44 2.58 15.67
N LEU A 170 -10.18 1.46 16.33
CA LEU A 170 -10.16 1.39 17.80
C LEU A 170 -8.76 1.29 18.41
N GLN A 171 -7.70 1.18 17.59
CA GLN A 171 -6.34 0.90 18.05
C GLN A 171 -5.85 1.90 19.11
N GLU A 172 -5.88 3.17 18.79
CA GLU A 172 -5.39 4.22 19.68
C GLU A 172 -6.31 4.38 20.91
N GLN A 173 -7.63 4.31 20.72
CA GLN A 173 -8.58 4.42 21.81
C GLN A 173 -8.42 3.30 22.84
N MET A 174 -8.29 2.04 22.39
CA MET A 174 -8.14 0.90 23.29
C MET A 174 -6.83 0.97 24.08
N LEU A 175 -5.76 1.50 23.49
CA LEU A 175 -4.51 1.79 24.18
C LEU A 175 -4.68 2.89 25.24
N LEU A 176 -5.29 4.01 24.86
CA LEU A 176 -5.47 5.16 25.74
C LEU A 176 -6.40 4.87 26.94
N THR A 177 -7.34 3.93 26.76
CA THR A 177 -8.31 3.51 27.80
C THR A 177 -7.91 2.22 28.54
N ASP A 178 -6.65 1.79 28.45
CA ASP A 178 -6.07 0.62 29.13
C ASP A 178 -6.77 -0.73 28.83
N GLN A 179 -7.44 -0.85 27.69
CA GLN A 179 -8.00 -2.13 27.24
C GLN A 179 -6.91 -3.06 26.67
N VAL A 180 -5.83 -2.46 26.16
CA VAL A 180 -4.57 -3.13 25.79
C VAL A 180 -3.40 -2.35 26.34
N ASP A 181 -2.27 -3.02 26.56
CA ASP A 181 -1.08 -2.41 27.17
C ASP A 181 -0.17 -1.78 26.12
N PHE A 182 -0.19 -2.32 24.91
CA PHE A 182 0.52 -1.80 23.75
C PHE A 182 -0.19 -2.21 22.45
N SER A 183 0.12 -1.54 21.35
CA SER A 183 -0.50 -1.81 20.04
C SER A 183 0.53 -1.92 18.94
N ALA A 184 0.33 -2.87 18.02
CA ALA A 184 1.10 -2.97 16.77
C ALA A 184 0.41 -2.18 15.67
N ILE A 185 1.09 -1.15 15.14
CA ILE A 185 0.47 -0.11 14.35
C ILE A 185 1.32 0.27 13.11
N PHE A 186 0.72 1.08 12.24
CA PHE A 186 1.44 1.87 11.24
C PHE A 186 1.61 3.30 11.75
N THR A 187 2.84 3.78 11.78
CA THR A 187 3.18 5.13 12.26
C THR A 187 2.39 6.22 11.53
N VAL A 188 2.27 6.11 10.22
CA VAL A 188 1.52 7.06 9.37
C VAL A 188 0.05 7.21 9.79
N THR A 189 -0.55 6.15 10.33
CA THR A 189 -1.93 6.17 10.83
C THR A 189 -1.98 6.68 12.25
N SER A 190 -1.28 6.01 13.17
CA SER A 190 -1.43 6.25 14.61
C SER A 190 -0.85 7.58 15.07
N TYR A 191 0.27 8.04 14.49
CA TYR A 191 0.85 9.34 14.84
C TYR A 191 -0.15 10.49 14.60
N ILE A 192 -0.82 10.48 13.47
CA ILE A 192 -1.79 11.52 13.13
C ILE A 192 -3.13 11.33 13.88
N ASN A 193 -3.55 10.07 14.10
CA ASN A 193 -4.75 9.80 14.90
C ASN A 193 -4.61 10.32 16.34
N LEU A 194 -3.45 10.10 16.97
CA LEU A 194 -3.15 10.61 18.32
C LEU A 194 -3.22 12.14 18.38
N ILE A 195 -2.66 12.84 17.38
CA ILE A 195 -2.80 14.31 17.27
C ILE A 195 -4.29 14.69 17.21
N GLY A 196 -5.09 13.99 16.39
CA GLY A 196 -6.53 14.22 16.29
C GLY A 196 -7.28 13.98 17.59
N MET A 197 -6.79 13.07 18.43
CA MET A 197 -7.29 12.79 19.79
C MET A 197 -6.73 13.75 20.85
N LYS A 198 -5.96 14.76 20.47
CA LYS A 198 -5.28 15.72 21.35
C LYS A 198 -4.27 15.06 22.33
N VAL A 199 -3.68 13.98 21.91
CA VAL A 199 -2.56 13.32 22.56
C VAL A 199 -1.27 13.76 21.87
N ASP A 200 -0.25 14.15 22.62
CA ASP A 200 1.07 14.48 22.10
C ASP A 200 1.84 13.18 21.79
N PRO A 201 1.99 12.78 20.51
CA PRO A 201 2.60 11.50 20.19
C PRO A 201 4.09 11.42 20.56
N ASP A 202 4.77 12.55 20.74
CA ASP A 202 6.20 12.59 21.06
C ASP A 202 6.44 12.54 22.57
N LYS A 203 5.47 12.98 23.40
CA LYS A 203 5.59 13.00 24.87
C LYS A 203 4.82 11.89 25.55
N ASP A 204 3.58 11.66 25.11
CA ASP A 204 2.64 10.79 25.82
C ASP A 204 2.75 9.32 25.38
N ILE A 205 3.40 9.06 24.23
CA ILE A 205 3.55 7.74 23.63
C ILE A 205 5.01 7.35 23.51
N ARG A 206 5.31 6.11 23.85
CA ARG A 206 6.59 5.47 23.57
C ARG A 206 6.47 4.66 22.30
N TRP A 207 7.37 4.93 21.34
CA TRP A 207 7.47 4.25 20.06
C TRP A 207 8.60 3.23 20.08
N MET A 208 8.36 2.05 19.57
CA MET A 208 9.37 1.00 19.35
C MET A 208 9.26 0.56 17.89
N PHE A 209 10.16 1.07 17.06
CA PHE A 209 10.14 0.78 15.62
C PHE A 209 10.69 -0.62 15.34
N TYR A 210 10.06 -1.33 14.42
CA TYR A 210 10.50 -2.68 14.03
C TYR A 210 11.90 -2.68 13.43
N SER A 211 12.26 -1.65 12.66
CA SER A 211 13.59 -1.46 12.10
C SER A 211 14.67 -1.37 13.19
N ASP A 212 14.41 -0.65 14.28
CA ASP A 212 15.35 -0.48 15.38
C ASP A 212 15.51 -1.77 16.21
N LEU A 213 14.52 -2.64 16.14
CA LEU A 213 14.49 -3.95 16.76
C LEU A 213 14.95 -5.07 15.80
N GLY A 214 15.66 -4.73 14.73
CA GLY A 214 16.29 -5.68 13.82
C GLY A 214 15.40 -6.24 12.71
N LEU A 215 14.17 -5.74 12.55
CA LEU A 215 13.26 -6.16 11.49
C LEU A 215 13.08 -5.04 10.45
N ASP A 216 14.12 -4.81 9.64
CA ASP A 216 14.10 -3.84 8.54
C ASP A 216 13.55 -4.48 7.27
N LEU A 217 12.29 -4.25 6.98
CA LEU A 217 11.56 -4.81 5.87
C LEU A 217 11.07 -3.70 4.91
N TYR A 218 10.70 -4.07 3.69
CA TYR A 218 9.76 -3.26 2.90
C TYR A 218 8.34 -3.44 3.44
N SER A 219 7.40 -2.60 2.98
CA SER A 219 6.01 -2.72 3.40
C SER A 219 5.04 -2.61 2.23
N ASN A 220 4.19 -1.58 2.23
CA ASN A 220 3.10 -1.50 1.27
C ASN A 220 3.53 -0.99 -0.10
N GLY A 221 2.90 -1.55 -1.09
CA GLY A 221 3.01 -1.16 -2.49
C GLY A 221 1.79 -1.59 -3.30
N ILE A 222 1.85 -1.36 -4.60
CA ILE A 222 0.82 -1.79 -5.53
C ILE A 222 1.08 -3.23 -5.92
N MET A 223 0.07 -4.07 -5.73
CA MET A 223 0.09 -5.47 -6.10
C MET A 223 -1.07 -5.81 -7.03
N VAL A 224 -0.89 -6.82 -7.84
CA VAL A 224 -1.87 -7.30 -8.80
C VAL A 224 -2.03 -8.81 -8.69
N SER A 225 -3.20 -9.32 -9.06
CA SER A 225 -3.45 -10.77 -9.13
C SER A 225 -2.60 -11.41 -10.24
N GLU A 226 -2.18 -12.65 -10.03
CA GLU A 226 -1.51 -13.45 -11.07
C GLU A 226 -2.38 -13.58 -12.33
N LYS A 227 -3.69 -13.60 -12.17
CA LYS A 227 -4.64 -13.62 -13.29
C LYS A 227 -4.50 -12.36 -14.14
N LEU A 228 -4.59 -11.16 -13.54
CA LEU A 228 -4.48 -9.89 -14.26
C LEU A 228 -3.09 -9.75 -14.93
N LEU A 229 -2.04 -10.16 -14.21
CA LEU A 229 -0.66 -10.13 -14.71
C LEU A 229 -0.51 -10.97 -15.98
N ARG A 230 -1.03 -12.19 -15.99
CA ARG A 230 -0.91 -13.11 -17.12
C ARG A 230 -1.84 -12.74 -18.27
N GLU A 231 -3.09 -12.37 -17.99
CA GLU A 231 -4.13 -12.19 -19.02
C GLU A 231 -4.09 -10.79 -19.65
N ASN A 232 -3.67 -9.77 -18.89
CA ASN A 232 -3.62 -8.40 -19.40
C ASN A 232 -2.42 -7.59 -18.82
N PRO A 233 -1.19 -7.95 -19.17
CA PRO A 233 0.01 -7.22 -18.69
C PRO A 233 0.02 -5.75 -19.13
N LYS A 234 -0.64 -5.39 -20.23
CA LYS A 234 -0.80 -4.00 -20.67
C LYS A 234 -1.63 -3.20 -19.66
N ALA A 235 -2.69 -3.78 -19.10
CA ALA A 235 -3.50 -3.13 -18.08
C ALA A 235 -2.69 -2.92 -16.79
N VAL A 236 -1.81 -3.88 -16.41
CA VAL A 236 -0.90 -3.73 -15.28
C VAL A 236 0.06 -2.57 -15.49
N ALA A 237 0.70 -2.48 -16.65
CA ALA A 237 1.59 -1.36 -17.00
C ALA A 237 0.86 -0.01 -16.94
N GLY A 238 -0.36 0.07 -17.48
CA GLY A 238 -1.21 1.26 -17.43
C GLY A 238 -1.58 1.66 -16.01
N LEU A 239 -1.96 0.68 -15.17
CA LEU A 239 -2.28 0.90 -13.77
C LEU A 239 -1.08 1.48 -13.01
N VAL A 240 0.10 0.88 -13.14
CA VAL A 240 1.33 1.34 -12.48
C VAL A 240 1.71 2.74 -12.95
N LYS A 241 1.62 3.01 -14.26
CA LYS A 241 1.93 4.33 -14.83
C LYS A 241 0.98 5.42 -14.30
N ALA A 242 -0.32 5.16 -14.27
CA ALA A 242 -1.34 6.08 -13.75
C ALA A 242 -1.12 6.38 -12.27
N LEU A 243 -0.91 5.34 -11.44
CA LEU A 243 -0.71 5.47 -9.99
C LEU A 243 0.62 6.14 -9.66
N ASN A 244 1.70 5.84 -10.39
CA ASN A 244 2.99 6.52 -10.21
C ASN A 244 2.88 8.02 -10.46
N ARG A 245 2.24 8.42 -11.55
CA ARG A 245 2.01 9.83 -11.88
C ARG A 245 1.20 10.52 -10.78
N ALA A 246 0.10 9.92 -10.38
CA ALA A 246 -0.78 10.44 -9.35
C ALA A 246 -0.07 10.58 -7.99
N LEU A 247 0.76 9.60 -7.60
CA LEU A 247 1.52 9.65 -6.35
C LEU A 247 2.47 10.86 -6.32
N ILE A 248 3.19 11.09 -7.41
CA ILE A 248 4.12 12.24 -7.50
C ILE A 248 3.36 13.56 -7.43
N GLU A 249 2.28 13.69 -8.19
CA GLU A 249 1.47 14.91 -8.22
C GLU A 249 0.80 15.19 -6.86
N THR A 250 0.25 14.17 -6.18
CA THR A 250 -0.36 14.36 -4.85
C THR A 250 0.65 14.79 -3.79
N ALA A 251 1.89 14.33 -3.88
CA ALA A 251 2.97 14.78 -2.99
C ALA A 251 3.41 16.22 -3.28
N GLN A 252 3.33 16.65 -4.53
CA GLN A 252 3.68 18.02 -4.95
C GLN A 252 2.52 19.02 -4.75
N GLN A 253 1.28 18.55 -4.77
CA GLN A 253 0.06 19.34 -4.66
C GLN A 253 -0.84 18.83 -3.51
N PRO A 254 -0.35 18.81 -2.27
CA PRO A 254 -1.04 18.17 -1.15
C PRO A 254 -2.38 18.83 -0.81
N ASP A 255 -2.51 20.15 -0.99
CA ASP A 255 -3.76 20.86 -0.71
C ASP A 255 -4.88 20.45 -1.67
N GLU A 256 -4.57 20.38 -2.95
CA GLU A 256 -5.54 19.95 -3.98
C GLU A 256 -5.88 18.47 -3.81
N ALA A 257 -4.89 17.64 -3.50
CA ALA A 257 -5.08 16.21 -3.26
C ALA A 257 -6.02 15.96 -2.08
N ILE A 258 -5.87 16.71 -0.99
CA ILE A 258 -6.77 16.57 0.17
C ILE A 258 -8.14 17.18 -0.11
N ALA A 259 -8.22 18.31 -0.81
CA ALA A 259 -9.51 18.87 -1.23
C ALA A 259 -10.32 17.87 -2.09
N MET A 260 -9.66 17.09 -2.94
CA MET A 260 -10.26 16.00 -3.69
C MET A 260 -10.70 14.86 -2.76
N MET A 261 -9.86 14.44 -1.80
CA MET A 261 -10.25 13.41 -0.82
C MET A 261 -11.47 13.80 0.02
N MET A 262 -11.63 15.08 0.35
CA MET A 262 -12.81 15.57 1.06
C MET A 262 -14.13 15.42 0.26
N LYS A 263 -14.05 15.32 -1.09
CA LYS A 263 -15.22 14.99 -1.91
C LYS A 263 -15.54 13.49 -1.85
N VAL A 264 -14.54 12.64 -1.69
CA VAL A 264 -14.70 11.17 -1.58
C VAL A 264 -15.22 10.78 -0.19
N GLU A 265 -14.66 11.39 0.85
CA GLU A 265 -15.03 11.11 2.25
C GLU A 265 -15.13 12.43 3.03
N PRO A 266 -16.33 13.04 3.05
CA PRO A 266 -16.54 14.36 3.67
C PRO A 266 -16.36 14.42 5.18
N LEU A 267 -16.31 13.25 5.86
CA LEU A 267 -16.11 13.18 7.31
C LEU A 267 -14.65 13.25 7.75
N LEU A 268 -13.71 13.24 6.80
CA LEU A 268 -12.29 13.40 7.10
C LEU A 268 -11.98 14.83 7.60
N ASN A 269 -10.93 14.95 8.40
CA ASN A 269 -10.37 16.23 8.80
C ASN A 269 -9.26 16.63 7.83
N ALA A 270 -9.48 17.65 7.01
CA ALA A 270 -8.55 18.06 5.96
C ALA A 270 -7.13 18.35 6.49
N ASP A 271 -7.01 19.05 7.62
CA ASP A 271 -5.71 19.42 8.20
C ASP A 271 -4.94 18.19 8.69
N LEU A 272 -5.63 17.24 9.31
CA LEU A 272 -5.01 15.97 9.75
C LEU A 272 -4.61 15.12 8.56
N GLU A 273 -5.44 15.03 7.54
CA GLU A 273 -5.15 14.21 6.36
C GLU A 273 -4.03 14.81 5.49
N LYS A 274 -3.90 16.13 5.41
CA LYS A 274 -2.74 16.79 4.82
C LYS A 274 -1.47 16.49 5.59
N LYS A 275 -1.49 16.59 6.93
CA LYS A 275 -0.35 16.22 7.78
C LYS A 275 0.03 14.75 7.56
N ARG A 276 -0.94 13.86 7.46
CA ARG A 276 -0.73 12.42 7.22
C ARG A 276 -0.06 12.16 5.88
N LEU A 277 -0.52 12.78 4.80
CA LEU A 277 0.07 12.67 3.47
C LEU A 277 1.53 13.13 3.50
N LEU A 278 1.79 14.32 4.03
CA LEU A 278 3.15 14.87 4.11
C LEU A 278 4.07 14.04 5.01
N TYR A 279 3.54 13.54 6.13
CA TYR A 279 4.27 12.63 7.01
C TYR A 279 4.67 11.35 6.26
N ALA A 280 3.74 10.71 5.54
CA ALA A 280 4.03 9.50 4.79
C ALA A 280 5.10 9.72 3.71
N VAL A 281 4.97 10.80 2.94
CA VAL A 281 5.94 11.14 1.90
C VAL A 281 7.33 11.31 2.51
N LYS A 282 7.46 12.10 3.56
CA LYS A 282 8.74 12.40 4.21
C LYS A 282 9.37 11.20 4.90
N THR A 283 8.57 10.35 5.54
CA THR A 283 9.10 9.30 6.44
C THR A 283 9.13 7.91 5.82
N HIS A 284 8.25 7.62 4.84
CA HIS A 284 8.09 6.26 4.31
C HIS A 284 8.36 6.14 2.81
N PHE A 285 8.02 7.17 2.00
CA PHE A 285 8.18 7.08 0.55
C PHE A 285 9.60 7.47 0.13
N VAL A 286 10.15 8.55 0.71
CA VAL A 286 11.47 9.08 0.36
C VAL A 286 12.54 8.50 1.27
N SER A 287 13.64 8.06 0.66
CA SER A 287 14.82 7.52 1.34
C SER A 287 16.05 7.67 0.44
N PRO A 288 17.28 7.51 0.96
CA PRO A 288 18.48 7.43 0.12
C PRO A 288 18.36 6.33 -0.96
N GLU A 289 17.67 5.23 -0.66
CA GLU A 289 17.44 4.17 -1.64
C GLU A 289 16.52 4.64 -2.77
N THR A 290 15.41 5.33 -2.47
CA THR A 290 14.52 5.86 -3.52
C THR A 290 15.15 6.99 -4.33
N ASP A 291 16.08 7.74 -3.76
CA ASP A 291 16.87 8.72 -4.52
C ASP A 291 17.79 8.02 -5.54
N GLU A 292 18.37 6.87 -5.13
CA GLU A 292 19.24 6.08 -5.98
C GLU A 292 18.49 5.34 -7.09
N ILE A 293 17.40 4.62 -6.76
CA ILE A 293 16.73 3.70 -7.71
C ILE A 293 15.36 4.19 -8.20
N GLY A 294 14.84 5.32 -7.67
CA GLY A 294 13.48 5.84 -7.91
C GLY A 294 12.43 5.13 -7.08
N ILE A 295 11.37 5.85 -6.68
CA ILE A 295 10.24 5.25 -5.98
C ILE A 295 9.61 4.13 -6.81
N GLY A 296 9.05 3.12 -6.18
CA GLY A 296 8.46 1.96 -6.85
C GLY A 296 9.40 0.77 -7.02
N ALA A 297 10.72 1.00 -7.04
CA ALA A 297 11.72 -0.06 -7.14
C ALA A 297 12.15 -0.61 -5.76
N ILE A 298 12.84 -1.72 -5.79
CA ILE A 298 13.46 -2.36 -4.61
C ILE A 298 14.93 -2.68 -4.88
N LYS A 299 15.71 -2.86 -3.82
CA LYS A 299 17.03 -3.53 -3.90
C LYS A 299 16.81 -5.04 -3.72
N PRO A 300 17.16 -5.88 -4.70
CA PRO A 300 16.95 -7.32 -4.64
C PRO A 300 17.57 -7.97 -3.40
N GLU A 301 18.75 -7.50 -2.97
CA GLU A 301 19.45 -8.02 -1.80
C GLU A 301 18.67 -7.78 -0.50
N ARG A 302 18.05 -6.59 -0.35
CA ARG A 302 17.22 -6.25 0.80
C ARG A 302 15.95 -7.12 0.80
N MET A 303 15.32 -7.32 -0.36
CA MET A 303 14.15 -8.20 -0.48
C MET A 303 14.53 -9.67 -0.20
N SER A 304 15.66 -10.17 -0.70
CA SER A 304 16.13 -11.53 -0.42
C SER A 304 16.38 -11.75 1.07
N LYS A 305 16.93 -10.74 1.77
CA LYS A 305 17.13 -10.80 3.22
C LYS A 305 15.77 -10.84 3.97
N ALA A 306 14.81 -10.02 3.54
CA ALA A 306 13.46 -10.03 4.10
C ALA A 306 12.79 -11.40 3.93
N ILE A 307 12.89 -12.00 2.74
CA ILE A 307 12.37 -13.33 2.45
C ILE A 307 13.01 -14.37 3.38
N ALA A 308 14.34 -14.40 3.48
CA ALA A 308 15.06 -15.34 4.35
C ALA A 308 14.62 -15.21 5.81
N THR A 309 14.53 -13.96 6.32
CA THR A 309 14.09 -13.69 7.69
C THR A 309 12.67 -14.23 7.96
N LEU A 310 11.74 -14.01 7.04
CA LEU A 310 10.36 -14.46 7.23
C LEU A 310 10.22 -15.97 7.08
N VAL A 311 10.93 -16.58 6.12
CA VAL A 311 10.95 -18.04 5.93
C VAL A 311 11.46 -18.73 7.20
N GLU A 312 12.58 -18.28 7.75
CA GLU A 312 13.15 -18.82 8.99
C GLU A 312 12.20 -18.65 10.18
N THR A 313 11.70 -17.43 10.36
CA THR A 313 10.86 -17.08 11.52
C THR A 313 9.55 -17.85 11.56
N TYR A 314 8.87 -17.92 10.42
CA TYR A 314 7.58 -18.62 10.32
C TYR A 314 7.71 -20.09 9.96
N LYS A 315 8.96 -20.59 9.74
CA LYS A 315 9.22 -21.96 9.29
C LYS A 315 8.41 -22.30 8.05
N LEU A 316 8.44 -21.40 7.07
CA LEU A 316 7.68 -21.58 5.84
C LEU A 316 8.20 -22.81 5.07
N PRO A 317 7.32 -23.65 4.52
CA PRO A 317 7.73 -24.88 3.82
C PRO A 317 8.48 -24.61 2.52
N ASN A 318 8.29 -23.42 1.92
CA ASN A 318 8.95 -23.02 0.69
C ASN A 318 9.66 -21.67 0.87
N THR A 319 10.77 -21.48 0.13
CA THR A 319 11.50 -20.22 0.08
C THR A 319 11.22 -19.55 -1.26
N PRO A 320 10.33 -18.53 -1.32
CA PRO A 320 10.08 -17.82 -2.55
C PRO A 320 11.30 -17.01 -2.99
N THR A 321 11.48 -16.84 -4.29
CA THR A 321 12.48 -15.95 -4.85
C THR A 321 11.98 -14.51 -4.86
N VAL A 322 12.87 -13.54 -5.10
CA VAL A 322 12.47 -12.14 -5.30
C VAL A 322 11.47 -12.02 -6.46
N ALA A 323 11.69 -12.77 -7.55
CA ALA A 323 10.81 -12.75 -8.72
C ALA A 323 9.41 -13.35 -8.44
N ASP A 324 9.28 -14.21 -7.42
CA ASP A 324 7.98 -14.72 -7.01
C ASP A 324 7.10 -13.67 -6.31
N VAL A 325 7.70 -12.64 -5.74
CA VAL A 325 7.00 -11.64 -4.92
C VAL A 325 6.98 -10.24 -5.53
N PHE A 326 7.97 -9.90 -6.37
CA PHE A 326 8.11 -8.56 -6.97
C PHE A 326 8.49 -8.65 -8.45
N ASP A 327 7.80 -7.86 -9.30
CA ASP A 327 8.10 -7.72 -10.72
C ASP A 327 8.36 -6.25 -11.08
N SER A 328 9.60 -5.93 -11.39
CA SER A 328 10.04 -4.57 -11.76
C SER A 328 9.79 -4.21 -13.22
N SER A 329 9.36 -5.14 -14.08
CA SER A 329 9.21 -4.93 -15.52
C SER A 329 8.12 -3.90 -15.88
N PHE A 330 7.19 -3.66 -14.96
CA PHE A 330 6.10 -2.69 -15.12
C PHE A 330 6.44 -1.28 -14.63
N LEU A 331 7.63 -1.08 -14.07
CA LEU A 331 8.01 0.23 -13.54
C LEU A 331 8.25 1.24 -14.67
N PRO A 332 7.69 2.45 -14.59
CA PRO A 332 8.07 3.54 -15.48
C PRO A 332 9.58 3.83 -15.41
N PRO A 333 10.16 4.53 -16.39
CA PRO A 333 11.56 4.93 -16.34
C PRO A 333 11.91 5.65 -15.03
N LYS A 334 13.14 5.48 -14.52
CA LYS A 334 13.59 6.08 -13.26
C LYS A 334 13.34 7.58 -13.19
N SER A 335 13.53 8.30 -14.30
CA SER A 335 13.28 9.75 -14.41
C SER A 335 11.82 10.14 -14.10
N ALA A 336 10.86 9.26 -14.40
CA ALA A 336 9.44 9.45 -14.10
C ALA A 336 9.05 8.98 -12.67
N ARG A 337 10.00 8.46 -11.91
CA ARG A 337 9.81 7.92 -10.55
C ARG A 337 10.63 8.66 -9.49
N GLN A 338 10.92 9.95 -9.74
CA GLN A 338 11.63 10.82 -8.81
C GLN A 338 10.61 11.62 -8.00
N LEU A 339 10.45 11.26 -6.74
CA LEU A 339 9.59 11.99 -5.81
C LEU A 339 10.40 13.08 -5.11
N LYS A 340 10.27 14.32 -5.59
CA LYS A 340 10.87 15.49 -4.96
C LYS A 340 9.78 16.23 -4.19
N LEU A 341 10.02 16.43 -2.89
CA LEU A 341 9.17 17.33 -2.11
C LEU A 341 9.36 18.76 -2.60
N ALA A 342 8.28 19.50 -2.77
CA ALA A 342 8.36 20.96 -2.88
C ALA A 342 8.99 21.50 -1.57
N MET A 343 10.14 22.16 -1.69
CA MET A 343 10.81 22.83 -0.57
C MET A 343 10.02 24.09 -0.17
#